data_e6d7f3f73d7d393e869e02885ba6e068
#
_entry.id   e6d7f3f73d7d393e869e02885ba6e068
#
_cell.length_a   1.000
_cell.length_b   1.000
_cell.length_c   1.000
_cell.angle_alpha   90.00
_cell.angle_beta   90.00
_cell.angle_gamma   90.00
#
_symmetry.space_group_name_H-M   'P 1'
#
loop_
_entity.id
_entity.type
_entity.pdbx_description
1 polymer ?
#
loop_
_entity_poly.entity_id
_entity_poly.type
_entity_poly.pdbx_seq_one_letter_code
_entity_poly.pdbx_strand_id
1 'polypeptide(L)'
;MWCTPCRYGVFAKTSIDVFLPESGTYDKRLRDVESIGSLQDYLTLHGEDYLSETADTTLPDIERCAGNVAAIREMCGEAGTELTVILTPFCREQIEQYDNAALNAFYQALSDVTDYWNFSITPLTYDERFFYDVTHTRNAAANLVLARIAGDESVGLPDAFGAYCRQGESTDAAQLKKAAGESAYLQNGSATVPILLYHHLDPDQPESETTLHPETFERQMHLLKEQGYTPISFDELIAFVEQGTPLPEKPVMITFDDGYTSNAVYAYPVLRELGFHASIFAIGCSIGHDRYYKDTNYSLTPHFGQTEITEMLDSGLISIGSHTYDMHQWPPYETVKPARENMLPLPGESETDYIHAVQTDAAREAETFAAFGIPAPDVIAFPEGAHADLTDVVLRECGYKVTLTTDESRVNTVVVGLPQTLIDLGRMTVLPGMTDEQLLQYLNERAN
;
A
#
# COMPACT_ATOMS: atom_id res chain seq x y z
N MET A 1 12.08 -8.01 24.49
CA MET A 1 13.10 -7.44 23.57
C MET A 1 12.80 -8.08 22.22
N TRP A 2 11.76 -7.58 21.55
CA TRP A 2 11.30 -8.07 20.23
C TRP A 2 12.13 -7.39 19.15
N CYS A 3 12.74 -8.20 18.31
CA CYS A 3 13.48 -7.72 17.16
C CYS A 3 12.48 -7.05 16.21
N THR A 4 12.83 -5.85 15.72
CA THR A 4 12.27 -5.23 14.51
C THR A 4 12.06 -6.33 13.47
N PRO A 5 10.90 -6.45 12.81
CA PRO A 5 10.73 -7.42 11.73
C PRO A 5 11.77 -7.08 10.67
N CYS A 6 12.82 -7.87 10.63
CA CYS A 6 13.81 -7.74 9.57
C CYS A 6 13.15 -8.24 8.29
N ARG A 7 13.03 -7.41 7.27
CA ARG A 7 12.87 -7.87 5.89
C ARG A 7 14.04 -8.82 5.61
N TYR A 8 13.78 -10.10 5.60
CA TYR A 8 14.78 -11.09 5.27
C TYR A 8 14.79 -11.25 3.75
N GLY A 9 15.80 -10.74 3.11
CA GLY A 9 16.20 -11.19 1.77
C GLY A 9 16.65 -12.65 1.84
N VAL A 10 15.70 -13.57 1.99
CA VAL A 10 15.98 -15.00 2.21
C VAL A 10 16.45 -15.67 0.95
N PHE A 11 16.05 -15.17 -0.21
CA PHE A 11 16.57 -15.60 -1.50
C PHE A 11 17.73 -14.69 -1.89
N ALA A 12 18.90 -15.28 -2.15
CA ALA A 12 20.07 -14.50 -2.51
C ALA A 12 19.78 -13.67 -3.77
N LYS A 13 19.47 -12.39 -3.57
CA LYS A 13 19.26 -11.45 -4.67
C LYS A 13 20.51 -10.65 -4.95
N THR A 14 20.83 -10.61 -6.22
CA THR A 14 21.89 -9.77 -6.75
C THR A 14 21.38 -8.44 -7.29
N SER A 15 20.06 -8.28 -7.48
CA SER A 15 19.44 -7.07 -8.00
C SER A 15 17.92 -7.07 -7.78
N ILE A 16 17.33 -5.90 -7.49
CA ILE A 16 15.87 -5.65 -7.49
C ILE A 16 15.31 -5.56 -8.92
N ASP A 17 16.16 -5.39 -9.91
CA ASP A 17 15.82 -5.43 -11.33
C ASP A 17 16.55 -6.62 -11.96
N VAL A 18 15.81 -7.55 -12.54
CA VAL A 18 16.36 -8.69 -13.25
C VAL A 18 16.07 -8.54 -14.74
N PHE A 19 17.11 -8.47 -15.57
CA PHE A 19 16.94 -8.54 -17.02
C PHE A 19 16.60 -9.96 -17.43
N LEU A 20 15.47 -10.12 -18.14
CA LEU A 20 14.99 -11.39 -18.68
C LEU A 20 15.39 -11.52 -20.15
N PRO A 21 16.47 -12.27 -20.49
CA PRO A 21 16.99 -12.36 -21.86
C PRO A 21 15.98 -12.93 -22.86
N GLU A 22 15.10 -13.84 -22.41
CA GLU A 22 14.11 -14.50 -23.26
C GLU A 22 13.06 -13.53 -23.82
N SER A 23 12.66 -12.53 -23.01
CA SER A 23 11.66 -11.52 -23.38
C SER A 23 12.30 -10.18 -23.76
N GLY A 24 13.57 -9.96 -23.41
CA GLY A 24 14.22 -8.66 -23.55
C GLY A 24 13.69 -7.59 -22.60
N THR A 25 13.05 -7.96 -21.51
CA THR A 25 12.45 -7.07 -20.52
C THR A 25 13.20 -7.13 -19.18
N TYR A 26 12.92 -6.14 -18.31
CA TYR A 26 13.35 -6.17 -16.92
C TYR A 26 12.19 -6.61 -16.02
N ASP A 27 12.47 -7.55 -15.12
CA ASP A 27 11.54 -7.85 -14.01
C ASP A 27 11.75 -6.80 -12.92
N LYS A 28 10.75 -5.95 -12.74
CA LYS A 28 10.72 -4.86 -11.75
C LYS A 28 9.72 -5.10 -10.62
N ARG A 29 9.13 -6.31 -10.55
CA ARG A 29 8.04 -6.59 -9.59
C ARG A 29 8.41 -6.27 -8.15
N LEU A 30 9.64 -6.46 -7.76
CA LEU A 30 10.12 -6.13 -6.42
C LEU A 30 10.20 -4.63 -6.15
N ARG A 31 10.51 -3.80 -7.16
CA ARG A 31 10.40 -2.35 -7.02
C ARG A 31 8.95 -1.89 -6.86
N ASP A 32 8.02 -2.60 -7.50
CA ASP A 32 6.60 -2.26 -7.46
C ASP A 32 5.94 -2.57 -6.12
N VAL A 33 6.55 -3.46 -5.33
CA VAL A 33 6.11 -3.81 -3.97
C VAL A 33 7.03 -3.25 -2.88
N GLU A 34 7.93 -2.34 -3.21
CA GLU A 34 8.71 -1.61 -2.21
C GLU A 34 7.75 -0.81 -1.31
N SER A 35 7.84 -1.06 -0.02
CA SER A 35 7.03 -0.36 0.97
C SER A 35 7.50 1.08 1.12
N ILE A 36 6.61 2.04 0.87
CA ILE A 36 6.91 3.48 0.92
C ILE A 36 6.13 4.09 2.09
N GLY A 37 6.84 4.85 2.93
CA GLY A 37 6.29 5.56 4.07
C GLY A 37 6.21 7.08 3.85
N SER A 38 6.53 7.85 4.89
CA SER A 38 6.60 9.29 4.80
C SER A 38 7.69 9.74 3.83
N LEU A 39 7.55 10.95 3.28
CA LEU A 39 8.57 11.52 2.39
C LEU A 39 9.93 11.64 3.10
N GLN A 40 9.92 11.96 4.40
CA GLN A 40 11.15 12.07 5.20
C GLN A 40 11.85 10.73 5.35
N ASP A 41 11.11 9.65 5.61
CA ASP A 41 11.68 8.30 5.72
C ASP A 41 12.22 7.84 4.36
N TYR A 42 11.46 8.10 3.30
CA TYR A 42 11.87 7.78 1.93
C TYR A 42 13.18 8.47 1.55
N LEU A 43 13.29 9.78 1.79
CA LEU A 43 14.51 10.55 1.51
C LEU A 43 15.68 10.17 2.43
N THR A 44 15.41 9.67 3.62
CA THR A 44 16.47 9.15 4.52
C THR A 44 17.12 7.89 3.93
N LEU A 45 16.34 7.05 3.24
CA LEU A 45 16.83 5.82 2.61
C LEU A 45 17.40 6.04 1.21
N HIS A 46 16.79 6.91 0.41
CA HIS A 46 17.04 7.07 -1.02
C HIS A 46 17.56 8.45 -1.42
N GLY A 47 17.80 9.34 -0.47
CA GLY A 47 18.19 10.73 -0.76
C GLY A 47 19.44 10.86 -1.64
N GLU A 48 20.36 9.88 -1.59
CA GLU A 48 21.56 9.87 -2.44
C GLU A 48 21.23 9.67 -3.93
N ASP A 49 20.11 9.01 -4.25
CA ASP A 49 19.67 8.76 -5.64
C ASP A 49 19.16 10.05 -6.33
N TYR A 50 18.92 11.11 -5.53
CA TYR A 50 18.44 12.42 -5.97
C TYR A 50 19.51 13.49 -6.01
N LEU A 51 20.77 13.15 -5.71
CA LEU A 51 21.87 14.09 -5.81
C LEU A 51 22.25 14.30 -7.28
N SER A 52 22.06 15.50 -7.79
CA SER A 52 22.50 15.89 -9.12
C SER A 52 23.97 16.34 -9.10
N GLU A 53 24.81 15.76 -9.94
CA GLU A 53 26.25 16.05 -9.96
C GLU A 53 26.60 17.42 -10.58
N THR A 54 25.78 18.00 -11.45
CA THR A 54 26.06 19.31 -12.07
C THR A 54 24.81 19.98 -12.63
N ALA A 55 24.66 21.27 -12.35
CA ALA A 55 23.69 22.12 -13.04
C ALA A 55 24.15 22.39 -14.48
N ASP A 56 23.67 21.65 -15.45
CA ASP A 56 23.72 22.07 -16.86
C ASP A 56 22.41 22.86 -17.14
N THR A 57 22.55 24.18 -17.15
CA THR A 57 21.41 25.09 -17.28
C THR A 57 20.84 25.13 -18.71
N THR A 58 21.45 24.43 -19.64
CA THR A 58 21.03 24.41 -21.06
C THR A 58 20.51 23.05 -21.46
N LEU A 59 19.33 23.03 -22.10
CA LEU A 59 18.83 21.84 -22.77
C LEU A 59 19.60 21.67 -24.10
N PRO A 60 20.39 20.61 -24.27
CA PRO A 60 21.17 20.42 -25.50
C PRO A 60 20.28 19.96 -26.64
N ASP A 61 20.64 20.39 -27.86
CA ASP A 61 20.09 19.84 -29.12
C ASP A 61 18.53 19.89 -29.27
N ILE A 62 17.86 20.93 -28.76
CA ILE A 62 16.39 21.09 -28.85
C ILE A 62 15.89 20.91 -30.30
N GLU A 63 16.56 21.54 -31.28
CA GLU A 63 16.17 21.42 -32.67
C GLU A 63 16.28 19.98 -33.22
N ARG A 64 17.34 19.24 -32.81
CA ARG A 64 17.50 17.84 -33.19
C ARG A 64 16.45 16.96 -32.57
N CYS A 65 16.11 17.19 -31.31
CA CYS A 65 15.05 16.45 -30.62
C CYS A 65 13.70 16.67 -31.29
N ALA A 66 13.30 17.91 -31.54
CA ALA A 66 12.07 18.23 -32.25
C ALA A 66 12.05 17.67 -33.70
N GLY A 67 13.18 17.75 -34.42
CA GLY A 67 13.34 17.13 -35.72
C GLY A 67 13.15 15.60 -35.73
N ASN A 68 13.65 14.91 -34.72
CA ASN A 68 13.43 13.47 -34.57
C ASN A 68 11.94 13.14 -34.31
N VAL A 69 11.25 13.93 -33.49
CA VAL A 69 9.79 13.76 -33.25
C VAL A 69 9.01 13.98 -34.53
N ALA A 70 9.36 15.03 -35.30
CA ALA A 70 8.73 15.29 -36.60
C ALA A 70 8.89 14.14 -37.59
N ALA A 71 10.10 13.54 -37.67
CA ALA A 71 10.37 12.38 -38.52
C ALA A 71 9.58 11.13 -38.05
N ILE A 72 9.48 10.88 -36.76
CA ILE A 72 8.66 9.77 -36.21
C ILE A 72 7.20 9.98 -36.57
N ARG A 73 6.69 11.21 -36.41
CA ARG A 73 5.31 11.55 -36.79
C ARG A 73 5.02 11.29 -38.27
N GLU A 74 5.93 11.67 -39.14
CA GLU A 74 5.80 11.40 -40.57
C GLU A 74 5.75 9.91 -40.87
N MET A 75 6.68 9.12 -40.29
CA MET A 75 6.73 7.66 -40.43
C MET A 75 5.43 7.00 -39.92
N CYS A 76 4.91 7.42 -38.77
CA CYS A 76 3.64 6.94 -38.24
C CYS A 76 2.48 7.28 -39.18
N GLY A 77 2.44 8.50 -39.72
CA GLY A 77 1.42 8.93 -40.67
C GLY A 77 1.43 8.10 -41.95
N GLU A 78 2.62 7.80 -42.52
CA GLU A 78 2.78 6.95 -43.69
C GLU A 78 2.34 5.50 -43.42
N ALA A 79 2.58 5.02 -42.17
CA ALA A 79 2.19 3.67 -41.74
C ALA A 79 0.71 3.57 -41.32
N GLY A 80 -0.04 4.68 -41.23
CA GLY A 80 -1.39 4.73 -40.69
C GLY A 80 -1.46 4.42 -39.20
N THR A 81 -0.38 4.69 -38.46
CA THR A 81 -0.27 4.48 -37.01
C THR A 81 -0.53 5.79 -36.27
N GLU A 82 -1.37 5.73 -35.25
CA GLU A 82 -1.58 6.87 -34.35
C GLU A 82 -0.35 7.09 -33.44
N LEU A 83 0.10 8.33 -33.32
CA LEU A 83 1.20 8.72 -32.45
C LEU A 83 0.70 9.62 -31.33
N THR A 84 0.94 9.23 -30.11
CA THR A 84 0.79 10.07 -28.91
C THR A 84 2.16 10.43 -28.36
N VAL A 85 2.46 11.73 -28.29
CA VAL A 85 3.70 12.25 -27.72
C VAL A 85 3.46 12.71 -26.30
N ILE A 86 4.32 12.26 -25.38
CA ILE A 86 4.18 12.51 -23.94
C ILE A 86 5.53 12.99 -23.39
N LEU A 87 5.53 14.15 -22.72
CA LEU A 87 6.60 14.52 -21.80
C LEU A 87 6.26 13.97 -20.43
N THR A 88 7.02 13.00 -19.97
CA THR A 88 6.82 12.32 -18.67
C THR A 88 7.12 13.27 -17.51
N PRO A 89 6.60 13.02 -16.30
CA PRO A 89 6.97 13.77 -15.10
C PRO A 89 8.48 13.74 -14.84
N PHE A 90 9.03 14.87 -14.42
CA PHE A 90 10.39 14.99 -13.94
C PHE A 90 10.40 15.28 -12.44
N CYS A 91 11.38 14.71 -11.75
CA CYS A 91 11.67 15.04 -10.38
C CYS A 91 12.11 16.51 -10.25
N ARG A 92 11.91 17.09 -9.06
CA ARG A 92 12.28 18.49 -8.77
C ARG A 92 13.74 18.76 -9.07
N GLU A 93 14.65 17.90 -8.65
CA GLU A 93 16.08 18.03 -8.84
C GLU A 93 16.47 18.09 -10.32
N GLN A 94 15.75 17.37 -11.18
CA GLN A 94 15.94 17.43 -12.63
C GLN A 94 15.44 18.72 -13.22
N ILE A 95 14.23 19.17 -12.82
CA ILE A 95 13.58 20.34 -13.42
C ILE A 95 14.21 21.67 -12.98
N GLU A 96 14.77 21.71 -11.77
CA GLU A 96 15.45 22.90 -11.23
C GLU A 96 16.82 23.14 -11.85
N GLN A 97 17.39 22.17 -12.57
CA GLN A 97 18.63 22.36 -13.33
C GLN A 97 18.43 23.28 -14.54
N TYR A 98 17.21 23.42 -15.02
CA TYR A 98 16.89 24.19 -16.21
C TYR A 98 16.19 25.50 -15.87
N ASP A 99 16.59 26.60 -16.51
CA ASP A 99 15.85 27.83 -16.40
C ASP A 99 14.53 27.77 -17.21
N ASN A 100 13.60 28.65 -16.87
CA ASN A 100 12.29 28.66 -17.52
C ASN A 100 12.39 29.01 -19.02
N ALA A 101 13.39 29.79 -19.46
CA ALA A 101 13.57 30.12 -20.85
C ALA A 101 13.99 28.90 -21.68
N ALA A 102 14.90 28.07 -21.16
CA ALA A 102 15.32 26.82 -21.80
C ALA A 102 14.15 25.83 -21.91
N LEU A 103 13.37 25.66 -20.84
CA LEU A 103 12.16 24.80 -20.85
C LEU A 103 11.13 25.31 -21.85
N ASN A 104 10.86 26.62 -21.87
CA ASN A 104 9.91 27.22 -22.80
C ASN A 104 10.37 27.08 -24.26
N ALA A 105 11.66 27.23 -24.55
CA ALA A 105 12.20 26.99 -25.89
C ALA A 105 12.00 25.52 -26.33
N PHE A 106 12.17 24.55 -25.42
CA PHE A 106 11.91 23.14 -25.70
C PHE A 106 10.41 22.87 -25.95
N TYR A 107 9.52 23.37 -25.10
CA TYR A 107 8.08 23.21 -25.27
C TYR A 107 7.60 23.83 -26.58
N GLN A 108 8.13 25.00 -26.95
CA GLN A 108 7.80 25.64 -28.22
C GLN A 108 8.28 24.81 -29.42
N ALA A 109 9.54 24.35 -29.40
CA ALA A 109 10.08 23.54 -30.50
C ALA A 109 9.30 22.24 -30.69
N LEU A 110 8.81 21.62 -29.59
CA LEU A 110 7.97 20.45 -29.68
C LEU A 110 6.58 20.77 -30.23
N SER A 111 5.96 21.87 -29.79
CA SER A 111 4.65 22.30 -30.28
C SER A 111 4.66 22.71 -31.76
N ASP A 112 5.79 23.20 -32.29
CA ASP A 112 5.94 23.52 -33.68
C ASP A 112 5.81 22.31 -34.61
N VAL A 113 6.10 21.08 -34.07
CA VAL A 113 6.14 19.87 -34.88
C VAL A 113 5.01 18.88 -34.59
N THR A 114 4.37 18.90 -33.39
CA THR A 114 3.32 17.94 -33.05
C THR A 114 2.43 18.44 -31.92
N ASP A 115 1.25 17.80 -31.78
CA ASP A 115 0.49 17.81 -30.52
C ASP A 115 1.22 16.97 -29.48
N TYR A 116 1.12 17.32 -28.20
CA TYR A 116 1.71 16.53 -27.12
C TYR A 116 1.03 16.74 -25.77
N TRP A 117 1.19 15.76 -24.89
CA TRP A 117 0.86 15.89 -23.49
C TRP A 117 2.09 16.34 -22.69
N ASN A 118 1.95 17.39 -21.91
CA ASN A 118 3.02 17.90 -21.05
C ASN A 118 2.74 17.55 -19.59
N PHE A 119 3.48 16.57 -19.07
CA PHE A 119 3.52 16.19 -17.65
C PHE A 119 4.86 16.54 -17.00
N SER A 120 5.76 17.24 -17.69
CA SER A 120 7.13 17.47 -17.22
C SER A 120 7.19 18.19 -15.87
N ILE A 121 6.22 19.05 -15.57
CA ILE A 121 6.06 19.74 -14.29
C ILE A 121 4.62 19.56 -13.81
N THR A 122 4.46 18.78 -12.75
CA THR A 122 3.16 18.47 -12.13
C THR A 122 3.33 18.49 -10.61
N PRO A 123 2.27 18.33 -9.81
CA PRO A 123 2.44 18.17 -8.37
C PRO A 123 3.36 17.03 -7.98
N LEU A 124 3.43 15.92 -8.77
CA LEU A 124 4.36 14.82 -8.52
C LEU A 124 5.83 15.24 -8.59
N THR A 125 6.16 16.29 -9.32
CA THR A 125 7.51 16.87 -9.40
C THR A 125 8.08 17.20 -8.00
N TYR A 126 7.20 17.50 -7.05
CA TYR A 126 7.54 17.88 -5.67
C TYR A 126 7.36 16.74 -4.65
N ASP A 127 7.25 15.50 -5.12
CA ASP A 127 7.15 14.30 -4.28
C ASP A 127 8.04 13.19 -4.85
N GLU A 128 9.23 13.06 -4.30
CA GLU A 128 10.28 12.14 -4.76
C GLU A 128 9.83 10.67 -4.68
N ARG A 129 8.81 10.34 -3.88
CA ARG A 129 8.26 8.97 -3.78
C ARG A 129 7.70 8.43 -5.09
N PHE A 130 7.36 9.29 -6.05
CA PHE A 130 6.91 8.89 -7.38
C PHE A 130 8.05 8.58 -8.37
N PHE A 131 9.29 8.65 -7.92
CA PHE A 131 10.48 8.42 -8.73
C PHE A 131 11.37 7.35 -8.11
N TYR A 132 12.20 6.73 -8.92
CA TYR A 132 13.28 5.85 -8.47
C TYR A 132 14.60 6.62 -8.29
N ASP A 133 14.78 7.67 -9.09
CA ASP A 133 15.90 8.59 -9.11
C ASP A 133 15.47 9.88 -9.83
N VAL A 134 16.39 10.79 -10.07
CA VAL A 134 16.10 12.10 -10.71
C VAL A 134 15.47 12.01 -12.10
N THR A 135 15.55 10.86 -12.79
CA THR A 135 15.11 10.71 -14.20
C THR A 135 14.06 9.63 -14.41
N HIS A 136 13.91 8.67 -13.52
CA HIS A 136 13.04 7.51 -13.70
C HIS A 136 11.81 7.57 -12.80
N THR A 137 10.64 7.66 -13.41
CA THR A 137 9.35 7.60 -12.71
C THR A 137 9.00 6.16 -12.29
N ARG A 138 8.29 6.02 -11.16
CA ARG A 138 7.65 4.76 -10.76
C ARG A 138 6.47 4.44 -11.67
N ASN A 139 6.09 3.17 -11.73
CA ASN A 139 4.91 2.73 -12.46
C ASN A 139 3.63 3.44 -11.96
N ALA A 140 3.54 3.78 -10.67
CA ALA A 140 2.45 4.57 -10.11
C ALA A 140 2.27 5.91 -10.85
N ALA A 141 3.35 6.69 -11.05
CA ALA A 141 3.28 7.94 -11.81
C ALA A 141 2.88 7.71 -13.27
N ALA A 142 3.39 6.65 -13.91
CA ALA A 142 3.01 6.30 -15.28
C ALA A 142 1.52 5.94 -15.39
N ASN A 143 0.96 5.21 -14.41
CA ASN A 143 -0.46 4.87 -14.37
C ASN A 143 -1.34 6.12 -14.25
N LEU A 144 -0.96 7.12 -13.44
CA LEU A 144 -1.67 8.40 -13.36
C LEU A 144 -1.63 9.15 -14.70
N VAL A 145 -0.48 9.15 -15.39
CA VAL A 145 -0.35 9.75 -16.75
C VAL A 145 -1.30 9.06 -17.72
N LEU A 146 -1.34 7.73 -17.73
CA LEU A 146 -2.24 6.96 -18.62
C LEU A 146 -3.71 7.19 -18.27
N ALA A 147 -4.07 7.23 -17.00
CA ALA A 147 -5.43 7.54 -16.54
C ALA A 147 -5.86 8.94 -17.02
N ARG A 148 -4.98 9.94 -16.92
CA ARG A 148 -5.25 11.30 -17.43
C ARG A 148 -5.49 11.32 -18.93
N ILE A 149 -4.66 10.64 -19.70
CA ILE A 149 -4.79 10.57 -21.18
C ILE A 149 -6.06 9.84 -21.59
N ALA A 150 -6.39 8.75 -20.88
CA ALA A 150 -7.60 7.95 -21.13
C ALA A 150 -8.90 8.65 -20.67
N GLY A 151 -8.81 9.68 -19.83
CA GLY A 151 -9.97 10.29 -19.18
C GLY A 151 -10.64 9.37 -18.16
N ASP A 152 -9.86 8.55 -17.46
CA ASP A 152 -10.36 7.62 -16.45
C ASP A 152 -10.70 8.39 -15.16
N GLU A 153 -12.00 8.55 -14.90
CA GLU A 153 -12.53 9.26 -13.74
C GLU A 153 -12.53 8.38 -12.46
N SER A 154 -12.19 7.11 -12.56
CA SER A 154 -12.10 6.20 -11.40
C SER A 154 -10.79 6.35 -10.64
N VAL A 155 -9.80 7.04 -11.21
CA VAL A 155 -8.48 7.28 -10.62
C VAL A 155 -8.40 8.69 -10.06
N GLY A 156 -7.98 8.80 -8.79
CA GLY A 156 -7.71 10.09 -8.14
C GLY A 156 -6.49 10.77 -8.75
N LEU A 157 -6.72 11.81 -9.54
CA LEU A 157 -5.64 12.56 -10.16
C LEU A 157 -5.37 13.86 -9.38
N PRO A 158 -4.09 14.27 -9.22
CA PRO A 158 -3.77 15.59 -8.71
C PRO A 158 -4.40 16.70 -9.57
N ASP A 159 -4.81 17.80 -8.93
CA ASP A 159 -5.12 19.01 -9.66
C ASP A 159 -3.86 19.52 -10.38
N ALA A 160 -4.04 20.25 -11.49
CA ALA A 160 -2.95 20.69 -12.36
C ALA A 160 -2.06 19.53 -12.91
N PHE A 161 -2.63 18.33 -13.10
CA PHE A 161 -1.91 17.15 -13.57
C PHE A 161 -1.97 17.03 -15.09
N GLY A 162 -0.93 17.51 -15.77
CA GLY A 162 -0.73 17.40 -17.21
C GLY A 162 -1.57 18.37 -18.04
N ALA A 163 -0.98 18.88 -19.10
CA ALA A 163 -1.60 19.78 -20.08
C ALA A 163 -1.51 19.18 -21.49
N TYR A 164 -2.62 19.15 -22.22
CA TYR A 164 -2.61 18.81 -23.63
C TYR A 164 -2.33 20.07 -24.47
N CYS A 165 -1.27 20.03 -25.25
CA CYS A 165 -0.81 21.11 -26.10
C CYS A 165 -1.05 20.71 -27.56
N ARG A 166 -1.85 21.51 -28.29
CA ARG A 166 -2.00 21.34 -29.73
C ARG A 166 -0.79 21.89 -30.45
N GLN A 167 -0.56 21.41 -31.65
CA GLN A 167 0.50 21.96 -32.49
C GLN A 167 0.33 23.48 -32.65
N GLY A 168 1.39 24.23 -32.38
CA GLY A 168 1.40 25.71 -32.34
C GLY A 168 0.99 26.30 -30.98
N GLU A 169 0.53 25.49 -30.01
CA GLU A 169 0.22 25.94 -28.65
C GLU A 169 1.32 25.41 -27.71
N SER A 170 1.93 26.28 -26.92
CA SER A 170 2.99 25.91 -25.97
C SER A 170 2.58 26.21 -24.53
N THR A 171 3.12 25.48 -23.60
CA THR A 171 3.01 25.73 -22.16
C THR A 171 4.12 26.66 -21.68
N ASP A 172 3.87 27.37 -20.59
CA ASP A 172 4.87 28.21 -19.91
C ASP A 172 5.38 27.51 -18.63
N ALA A 173 6.70 27.31 -18.53
CA ALA A 173 7.32 26.61 -17.41
C ALA A 173 7.09 27.29 -16.06
N ALA A 174 7.07 28.63 -16.02
CA ALA A 174 6.82 29.35 -14.77
C ALA A 174 5.37 29.17 -14.31
N GLN A 175 4.42 29.13 -15.24
CA GLN A 175 3.01 28.86 -14.93
C GLN A 175 2.82 27.42 -14.46
N LEU A 176 3.47 26.44 -15.12
CA LEU A 176 3.42 25.04 -14.69
C LEU A 176 4.01 24.86 -13.27
N LYS A 177 5.19 25.43 -13.00
CA LYS A 177 5.81 25.40 -11.66
C LYS A 177 4.90 26.03 -10.61
N LYS A 178 4.28 27.16 -10.93
CA LYS A 178 3.34 27.82 -10.03
C LYS A 178 2.11 26.96 -9.76
N ALA A 179 1.45 26.45 -10.79
CA ALA A 179 0.25 25.64 -10.64
C ALA A 179 0.52 24.34 -9.88
N ALA A 180 1.64 23.68 -10.16
CA ALA A 180 2.05 22.48 -9.48
C ALA A 180 2.39 22.72 -8.00
N GLY A 181 3.11 23.81 -7.69
CA GLY A 181 3.48 24.14 -6.30
C GLY A 181 2.31 24.69 -5.46
N GLU A 182 1.27 25.23 -6.08
CA GLU A 182 0.04 25.68 -5.41
C GLU A 182 -1.06 24.61 -5.39
N SER A 183 -0.80 23.41 -5.90
CA SER A 183 -1.75 22.31 -5.97
C SER A 183 -2.27 21.90 -4.59
N ALA A 184 -3.56 21.70 -4.46
CA ALA A 184 -4.18 21.18 -3.25
C ALA A 184 -3.72 19.74 -2.93
N TYR A 185 -3.26 19.00 -3.93
CA TYR A 185 -2.67 17.67 -3.76
C TYR A 185 -1.46 17.69 -2.82
N LEU A 186 -0.58 18.69 -2.88
CA LEU A 186 0.59 18.77 -1.99
C LEU A 186 0.22 18.94 -0.51
N GLN A 187 -1.00 19.39 -0.21
CA GLN A 187 -1.51 19.57 1.14
C GLN A 187 -2.39 18.41 1.60
N ASN A 188 -3.18 17.84 0.70
CA ASN A 188 -4.25 16.88 1.02
C ASN A 188 -4.04 15.49 0.39
N GLY A 189 -3.01 15.33 -0.44
CA GLY A 189 -2.74 14.07 -1.16
C GLY A 189 -2.06 13.01 -0.30
N SER A 190 -1.77 13.28 0.98
CA SER A 190 -1.26 12.29 1.93
C SER A 190 -1.97 12.37 3.27
N ALA A 191 -2.07 11.23 3.94
CA ALA A 191 -2.65 11.12 5.28
C ALA A 191 -1.84 10.13 6.12
N THR A 192 -1.81 10.34 7.43
CA THR A 192 -1.21 9.40 8.37
C THR A 192 -2.31 8.68 9.13
N VAL A 193 -2.26 7.34 9.19
CA VAL A 193 -3.31 6.51 9.77
C VAL A 193 -2.72 5.54 10.78
N PRO A 194 -2.92 5.76 12.09
CA PRO A 194 -2.54 4.79 13.11
C PRO A 194 -3.45 3.56 13.05
N ILE A 195 -2.86 2.38 13.27
CA ILE A 195 -3.55 1.09 13.24
C ILE A 195 -3.32 0.38 14.57
N LEU A 196 -4.41 0.04 15.26
CA LEU A 196 -4.41 -0.69 16.53
C LEU A 196 -4.60 -2.19 16.27
N LEU A 197 -3.83 -3.03 16.94
CA LEU A 197 -3.90 -4.47 16.86
C LEU A 197 -4.36 -5.07 18.19
N TYR A 198 -5.45 -5.80 18.12
CA TYR A 198 -6.03 -6.64 19.17
C TYR A 198 -6.06 -8.11 18.70
N HIS A 199 -6.30 -9.04 19.63
CA HIS A 199 -6.50 -10.45 19.33
C HIS A 199 -7.71 -10.99 20.10
N HIS A 200 -7.46 -11.84 21.09
CA HIS A 200 -8.48 -12.48 21.92
C HIS A 200 -8.98 -11.55 23.05
N LEU A 201 -10.25 -11.59 23.34
CA LEU A 201 -10.87 -10.92 24.49
C LEU A 201 -11.45 -11.99 25.43
N ASP A 202 -11.01 -12.02 26.68
CA ASP A 202 -11.49 -13.01 27.65
C ASP A 202 -11.62 -12.38 29.06
N PRO A 203 -12.80 -12.45 29.70
CA PRO A 203 -12.99 -11.90 31.05
C PRO A 203 -12.42 -12.78 32.15
N ASP A 204 -12.16 -14.07 31.88
CA ASP A 204 -11.81 -15.09 32.88
C ASP A 204 -10.34 -15.53 32.79
N GLN A 205 -9.68 -15.34 31.65
CA GLN A 205 -8.27 -15.69 31.48
C GLN A 205 -7.34 -14.54 31.91
N PRO A 206 -6.13 -14.86 32.40
CA PRO A 206 -5.11 -13.83 32.61
C PRO A 206 -4.78 -13.10 31.31
N GLU A 207 -4.66 -11.78 31.39
CA GLU A 207 -4.20 -10.98 30.27
C GLU A 207 -2.78 -11.39 29.81
N SER A 208 -2.53 -11.30 28.51
CA SER A 208 -1.25 -11.62 27.86
C SER A 208 -1.07 -10.72 26.64
N GLU A 209 0.02 -10.89 25.89
CA GLU A 209 0.25 -10.14 24.64
C GLU A 209 -0.87 -10.35 23.61
N THR A 210 -1.58 -11.48 23.68
CA THR A 210 -2.67 -11.82 22.75
C THR A 210 -4.04 -11.92 23.42
N THR A 211 -4.16 -11.66 24.73
CA THR A 211 -5.44 -11.72 25.45
C THR A 211 -5.63 -10.46 26.28
N LEU A 212 -6.72 -9.75 26.05
CA LEU A 212 -7.08 -8.53 26.75
C LEU A 212 -8.44 -8.69 27.42
N HIS A 213 -8.64 -8.04 28.60
CA HIS A 213 -9.94 -8.04 29.25
C HIS A 213 -10.95 -7.20 28.46
N PRO A 214 -12.19 -7.67 28.23
CA PRO A 214 -13.21 -6.95 27.46
C PRO A 214 -13.48 -5.52 27.95
N GLU A 215 -13.47 -5.28 29.26
CA GLU A 215 -13.66 -3.93 29.84
C GLU A 215 -12.53 -2.95 29.45
N THR A 216 -11.31 -3.45 29.25
CA THR A 216 -10.19 -2.64 28.78
C THR A 216 -10.42 -2.21 27.33
N PHE A 217 -10.87 -3.12 26.49
CA PHE A 217 -11.23 -2.80 25.11
C PHE A 217 -12.38 -1.78 25.05
N GLU A 218 -13.46 -2.04 25.77
CA GLU A 218 -14.63 -1.12 25.81
C GLU A 218 -14.22 0.29 26.24
N ARG A 219 -13.44 0.41 27.32
CA ARG A 219 -12.91 1.71 27.79
C ARG A 219 -12.08 2.43 26.73
N GLN A 220 -11.22 1.71 26.00
CA GLN A 220 -10.40 2.29 24.94
C GLN A 220 -11.25 2.76 23.76
N MET A 221 -12.29 2.04 23.37
CA MET A 221 -13.21 2.46 22.29
C MET A 221 -13.99 3.74 22.69
N HIS A 222 -14.45 3.83 23.93
CA HIS A 222 -15.06 5.06 24.44
C HIS A 222 -14.07 6.23 24.45
N LEU A 223 -12.81 5.99 24.83
CA LEU A 223 -11.76 7.00 24.78
C LEU A 223 -11.53 7.52 23.35
N LEU A 224 -11.45 6.63 22.34
CA LEU A 224 -11.32 7.04 20.94
C LEU A 224 -12.46 7.96 20.53
N LYS A 225 -13.72 7.61 20.90
CA LYS A 225 -14.90 8.43 20.61
C LYS A 225 -14.84 9.80 21.27
N GLU A 226 -14.48 9.85 22.54
CA GLU A 226 -14.35 11.11 23.31
C GLU A 226 -13.29 12.03 22.75
N GLN A 227 -12.21 11.46 22.22
CA GLN A 227 -11.10 12.19 21.59
C GLN A 227 -11.35 12.56 20.11
N GLY A 228 -12.50 12.15 19.55
CA GLY A 228 -12.93 12.48 18.20
C GLY A 228 -12.22 11.69 17.11
N TYR A 229 -11.67 10.53 17.44
CA TYR A 229 -11.15 9.61 16.41
C TYR A 229 -12.29 8.95 15.65
N THR A 230 -12.09 8.77 14.35
CA THR A 230 -13.04 8.10 13.46
C THR A 230 -12.42 6.81 12.93
N PRO A 231 -12.88 5.64 13.41
CA PRO A 231 -12.44 4.38 12.83
C PRO A 231 -12.88 4.24 11.37
N ILE A 232 -11.92 3.93 10.51
CA ILE A 232 -12.12 3.75 9.05
C ILE A 232 -11.89 2.29 8.65
N SER A 233 -12.51 1.90 7.53
CA SER A 233 -12.29 0.60 6.87
C SER A 233 -11.08 0.63 5.92
N PHE A 234 -10.61 -0.56 5.51
CA PHE A 234 -9.60 -0.66 4.46
C PHE A 234 -10.13 -0.22 3.10
N ASP A 235 -11.43 -0.39 2.83
CA ASP A 235 -12.05 0.13 1.60
C ASP A 235 -11.93 1.66 1.51
N GLU A 236 -12.15 2.37 2.63
CA GLU A 236 -11.97 3.82 2.69
C GLU A 236 -10.50 4.22 2.51
N LEU A 237 -9.56 3.45 3.10
CA LEU A 237 -8.13 3.67 2.94
C LEU A 237 -7.67 3.46 1.48
N ILE A 238 -8.13 2.38 0.85
CA ILE A 238 -7.87 2.07 -0.57
C ILE A 238 -8.49 3.15 -1.45
N ALA A 239 -9.74 3.58 -1.18
CA ALA A 239 -10.40 4.63 -1.94
C ALA A 239 -9.67 5.99 -1.83
N PHE A 240 -9.07 6.29 -0.66
CA PHE A 240 -8.21 7.45 -0.54
C PHE A 240 -7.00 7.36 -1.48
N VAL A 241 -6.29 6.23 -1.47
CA VAL A 241 -5.07 6.06 -2.28
C VAL A 241 -5.38 5.96 -3.78
N GLU A 242 -6.40 5.20 -4.18
CA GLU A 242 -6.71 4.95 -5.58
C GLU A 242 -7.55 6.06 -6.23
N GLN A 243 -8.49 6.64 -5.48
CA GLN A 243 -9.52 7.56 -6.00
C GLN A 243 -9.39 8.99 -5.46
N GLY A 244 -8.56 9.22 -4.43
CA GLY A 244 -8.44 10.53 -3.78
C GLY A 244 -9.66 10.88 -2.90
N THR A 245 -10.46 9.88 -2.48
CA THR A 245 -11.59 10.08 -1.57
C THR A 245 -11.08 10.56 -0.20
N PRO A 246 -11.48 11.73 0.32
CA PRO A 246 -10.93 12.25 1.56
C PRO A 246 -11.20 11.35 2.77
N LEU A 247 -10.22 11.18 3.62
CA LEU A 247 -10.38 10.55 4.93
C LEU A 247 -10.93 11.56 5.97
N PRO A 248 -11.53 11.10 7.08
CA PRO A 248 -11.92 11.97 8.19
C PRO A 248 -10.70 12.64 8.84
N GLU A 249 -10.95 13.66 9.67
CA GLU A 249 -9.89 14.49 10.28
C GLU A 249 -8.93 13.71 11.19
N LYS A 250 -9.46 12.74 11.97
CA LYS A 250 -8.68 11.87 12.87
C LYS A 250 -8.96 10.40 12.55
N PRO A 251 -8.44 9.89 11.42
CA PRO A 251 -8.67 8.50 11.07
C PRO A 251 -7.88 7.57 12.01
N VAL A 252 -8.44 6.43 12.34
CA VAL A 252 -7.80 5.34 13.06
C VAL A 252 -8.32 4.02 12.52
N MET A 253 -7.52 2.97 12.54
CA MET A 253 -7.99 1.63 12.20
C MET A 253 -7.94 0.73 13.42
N ILE A 254 -8.99 -0.08 13.59
CA ILE A 254 -9.11 -1.07 14.66
C ILE A 254 -9.01 -2.45 14.00
N THR A 255 -8.01 -3.23 14.37
CA THR A 255 -7.78 -4.55 13.78
C THR A 255 -7.69 -5.63 14.84
N PHE A 256 -8.15 -6.83 14.48
CA PHE A 256 -8.02 -8.06 15.28
C PHE A 256 -7.38 -9.14 14.43
N ASP A 257 -6.49 -9.92 15.01
CA ASP A 257 -5.92 -11.10 14.36
C ASP A 257 -6.59 -12.39 14.83
N ASP A 258 -6.31 -13.48 14.11
CA ASP A 258 -6.71 -14.88 14.33
C ASP A 258 -8.20 -15.19 14.04
N GLY A 259 -9.13 -14.29 14.27
CA GLY A 259 -10.56 -14.55 14.03
C GLY A 259 -11.27 -15.30 15.17
N TYR A 260 -10.96 -14.96 16.41
CA TYR A 260 -11.58 -15.58 17.59
C TYR A 260 -13.07 -15.27 17.71
N THR A 261 -13.86 -16.25 18.20
CA THR A 261 -15.30 -16.05 18.55
C THR A 261 -15.47 -14.89 19.52
N SER A 262 -14.50 -14.63 20.39
CA SER A 262 -14.55 -13.51 21.34
C SER A 262 -14.66 -12.14 20.68
N ASN A 263 -14.18 -11.99 19.47
CA ASN A 263 -14.34 -10.74 18.73
C ASN A 263 -15.83 -10.46 18.42
N ALA A 264 -16.59 -11.49 18.08
CA ALA A 264 -18.03 -11.37 17.88
C ALA A 264 -18.81 -11.20 19.21
N VAL A 265 -18.35 -11.84 20.30
CA VAL A 265 -19.04 -11.86 21.58
C VAL A 265 -18.80 -10.59 22.39
N TYR A 266 -17.56 -10.09 22.41
CA TYR A 266 -17.19 -8.97 23.29
C TYR A 266 -16.88 -7.68 22.52
N ALA A 267 -16.15 -7.74 21.39
CA ALA A 267 -15.78 -6.54 20.67
C ALA A 267 -16.93 -5.99 19.81
N TYR A 268 -17.57 -6.84 19.03
CA TYR A 268 -18.60 -6.39 18.08
C TYR A 268 -19.79 -5.65 18.73
N PRO A 269 -20.33 -6.04 19.90
CA PRO A 269 -21.38 -5.27 20.55
C PRO A 269 -20.98 -3.83 20.87
N VAL A 270 -19.74 -3.62 21.35
CA VAL A 270 -19.20 -2.29 21.67
C VAL A 270 -19.03 -1.48 20.39
N LEU A 271 -18.41 -2.08 19.35
CA LEU A 271 -18.23 -1.43 18.06
C LEU A 271 -19.57 -1.01 17.43
N ARG A 272 -20.58 -1.89 17.51
CA ARG A 272 -21.94 -1.61 17.04
C ARG A 272 -22.61 -0.48 17.80
N GLU A 273 -22.48 -0.43 19.12
CA GLU A 273 -23.02 0.66 19.95
C GLU A 273 -22.42 2.01 19.57
N LEU A 274 -21.11 2.05 19.30
CA LEU A 274 -20.38 3.26 18.97
C LEU A 274 -20.47 3.64 17.48
N GLY A 275 -20.93 2.73 16.61
CA GLY A 275 -20.93 2.87 15.16
C GLY A 275 -19.51 2.86 14.58
N PHE A 276 -18.61 2.06 15.15
CA PHE A 276 -17.20 1.99 14.80
C PHE A 276 -16.92 0.84 13.84
N HIS A 277 -16.09 1.12 12.81
CA HIS A 277 -15.56 0.10 11.93
C HIS A 277 -14.38 -0.64 12.57
N ALA A 278 -14.26 -1.95 12.29
CA ALA A 278 -13.10 -2.74 12.58
C ALA A 278 -12.88 -3.82 11.52
N SER A 279 -11.65 -4.31 11.41
CA SER A 279 -11.29 -5.41 10.51
C SER A 279 -10.75 -6.58 11.32
N ILE A 280 -11.20 -7.80 10.99
CA ILE A 280 -10.75 -9.03 11.67
C ILE A 280 -10.04 -9.90 10.63
N PHE A 281 -8.77 -10.22 10.88
CA PHE A 281 -7.95 -11.06 10.02
C PHE A 281 -8.07 -12.50 10.50
N ALA A 282 -8.78 -13.31 9.74
CA ALA A 282 -9.08 -14.69 10.14
C ALA A 282 -8.08 -15.69 9.54
N ILE A 283 -7.71 -16.71 10.34
CA ILE A 283 -7.00 -17.89 9.85
C ILE A 283 -8.02 -18.80 9.17
N GLY A 284 -7.95 -18.94 7.84
CA GLY A 284 -8.99 -19.60 7.05
C GLY A 284 -9.29 -21.02 7.49
N CYS A 285 -8.28 -21.82 7.79
CA CYS A 285 -8.46 -23.21 8.25
C CYS A 285 -9.04 -23.33 9.66
N SER A 286 -9.10 -22.24 10.43
CA SER A 286 -9.63 -22.22 11.80
C SER A 286 -11.08 -21.76 11.89
N ILE A 287 -11.65 -21.18 10.84
CA ILE A 287 -13.04 -20.67 10.86
C ILE A 287 -14.03 -21.75 11.27
N GLY A 288 -14.81 -21.48 12.33
CA GLY A 288 -15.83 -22.38 12.85
C GLY A 288 -15.29 -23.55 13.68
N HIS A 289 -14.01 -23.53 14.05
CA HIS A 289 -13.39 -24.60 14.80
C HIS A 289 -13.07 -24.20 16.25
N ASP A 290 -13.16 -25.18 17.16
CA ASP A 290 -12.74 -25.15 18.58
C ASP A 290 -11.64 -26.19 18.87
N ARG A 291 -11.14 -26.86 17.82
CA ARG A 291 -10.06 -27.81 17.85
C ARG A 291 -9.07 -27.52 16.76
N TYR A 292 -7.81 -27.82 17.08
CA TYR A 292 -6.76 -27.64 16.09
C TYR A 292 -7.07 -28.50 14.85
N TYR A 293 -7.00 -27.87 13.73
CA TYR A 293 -7.31 -28.44 12.44
C TYR A 293 -6.39 -29.65 12.08
N LYS A 294 -6.68 -30.44 11.08
CA LYS A 294 -5.98 -31.70 10.71
C LYS A 294 -6.19 -32.89 11.67
N ASP A 295 -7.42 -33.03 12.14
CA ASP A 295 -7.86 -34.21 12.97
C ASP A 295 -7.05 -34.43 14.27
N THR A 296 -6.56 -33.37 14.87
CA THR A 296 -5.93 -33.46 16.18
C THR A 296 -6.96 -33.46 17.31
N ASN A 297 -6.56 -33.94 18.49
CA ASN A 297 -7.39 -33.85 19.70
C ASN A 297 -7.09 -32.61 20.55
N TYR A 298 -6.25 -31.71 20.05
CA TYR A 298 -5.88 -30.51 20.77
C TYR A 298 -6.99 -29.47 20.69
N SER A 299 -7.31 -28.87 21.84
CA SER A 299 -8.27 -27.77 21.89
C SER A 299 -7.64 -26.50 21.29
N LEU A 300 -8.45 -25.76 20.59
CA LEU A 300 -8.13 -24.44 20.05
C LEU A 300 -9.04 -23.42 20.74
N THR A 301 -8.57 -22.20 20.96
CA THR A 301 -9.47 -21.09 21.30
C THR A 301 -10.54 -20.97 20.22
N PRO A 302 -11.84 -20.96 20.56
CA PRO A 302 -12.89 -20.99 19.52
C PRO A 302 -12.78 -19.84 18.53
N HIS A 303 -12.85 -20.16 17.24
CA HIS A 303 -12.91 -19.21 16.13
C HIS A 303 -14.36 -19.07 15.67
N PHE A 304 -14.72 -17.85 15.25
CA PHE A 304 -16.08 -17.55 14.81
C PHE A 304 -16.49 -18.41 13.60
N GLY A 305 -17.78 -18.75 13.53
CA GLY A 305 -18.35 -19.52 12.43
C GLY A 305 -19.38 -18.72 11.63
N GLN A 306 -20.19 -19.44 10.84
CA GLN A 306 -21.14 -18.84 9.88
C GLN A 306 -22.10 -17.84 10.53
N THR A 307 -22.58 -18.10 11.75
CA THR A 307 -23.56 -17.24 12.40
C THR A 307 -22.97 -15.88 12.75
N GLU A 308 -21.80 -15.87 13.39
CA GLU A 308 -21.08 -14.67 13.79
C GLU A 308 -20.61 -13.88 12.56
N ILE A 309 -20.09 -14.56 11.54
CA ILE A 309 -19.67 -13.96 10.26
C ILE A 309 -20.84 -13.22 9.62
N THR A 310 -22.00 -13.88 9.49
CA THR A 310 -23.18 -13.28 8.86
C THR A 310 -23.63 -12.04 9.63
N GLU A 311 -23.73 -12.12 10.97
CA GLU A 311 -24.17 -10.98 11.79
C GLU A 311 -23.20 -9.80 11.68
N MET A 312 -21.89 -10.04 11.72
CA MET A 312 -20.87 -9.01 11.64
C MET A 312 -20.84 -8.35 10.26
N LEU A 313 -20.85 -9.11 9.17
CA LEU A 313 -20.83 -8.58 7.80
C LEU A 313 -22.13 -7.81 7.47
N ASP A 314 -23.30 -8.33 7.85
CA ASP A 314 -24.59 -7.67 7.60
C ASP A 314 -24.70 -6.30 8.31
N SER A 315 -23.94 -6.07 9.36
CA SER A 315 -23.89 -4.77 10.04
C SER A 315 -23.22 -3.67 9.21
N GLY A 316 -22.35 -4.04 8.27
CA GLY A 316 -21.49 -3.13 7.52
C GLY A 316 -20.41 -2.46 8.37
N LEU A 317 -20.23 -2.88 9.64
CA LEU A 317 -19.21 -2.31 10.54
C LEU A 317 -17.95 -3.17 10.63
N ILE A 318 -18.05 -4.45 10.27
CA ILE A 318 -16.91 -5.38 10.35
C ILE A 318 -16.55 -5.87 8.94
N SER A 319 -15.28 -5.77 8.60
CA SER A 319 -14.69 -6.46 7.46
C SER A 319 -13.85 -7.63 7.94
N ILE A 320 -13.75 -8.68 7.11
CA ILE A 320 -12.93 -9.85 7.41
C ILE A 320 -11.87 -9.95 6.32
N GLY A 321 -10.60 -9.84 6.74
CA GLY A 321 -9.41 -9.98 5.90
C GLY A 321 -8.67 -11.29 6.16
N SER A 322 -7.60 -11.54 5.41
CA SER A 322 -6.79 -12.75 5.51
C SER A 322 -5.76 -12.68 6.63
N HIS A 323 -5.65 -13.77 7.39
CA HIS A 323 -4.47 -14.06 8.24
C HIS A 323 -3.79 -15.35 7.77
N THR A 324 -3.81 -15.59 6.46
CA THR A 324 -3.47 -16.82 5.73
C THR A 324 -4.47 -17.96 5.94
N TYR A 325 -4.53 -18.89 4.98
CA TYR A 325 -5.32 -20.09 5.16
C TYR A 325 -4.71 -21.03 6.21
N ASP A 326 -3.42 -21.41 6.08
CA ASP A 326 -2.70 -22.36 6.93
C ASP A 326 -1.18 -22.05 7.03
N MET A 327 -0.80 -20.76 6.87
CA MET A 327 0.60 -20.32 7.06
C MET A 327 0.82 -19.68 8.44
N HIS A 328 -0.05 -20.00 9.41
CA HIS A 328 0.11 -19.69 10.82
C HIS A 328 0.01 -20.97 11.66
N GLN A 329 0.89 -21.93 11.33
CA GLN A 329 0.86 -23.26 11.93
C GLN A 329 1.47 -23.27 13.32
N TRP A 330 0.93 -24.10 14.21
CA TRP A 330 1.38 -24.25 15.56
C TRP A 330 2.30 -25.48 15.70
N PRO A 331 3.65 -25.33 15.83
CA PRO A 331 4.61 -26.42 15.76
C PRO A 331 4.33 -27.63 16.65
N PRO A 332 3.82 -27.45 17.91
CA PRO A 332 3.50 -28.59 18.77
C PRO A 332 2.45 -29.54 18.19
N TYR A 333 1.56 -29.04 17.32
CA TYR A 333 0.42 -29.81 16.81
C TYR A 333 0.60 -30.26 15.37
N GLU A 334 1.59 -29.69 14.67
CA GLU A 334 1.85 -30.04 13.28
C GLU A 334 2.55 -31.41 13.14
N THR A 335 2.05 -32.17 12.18
CA THR A 335 2.65 -33.48 11.84
C THR A 335 3.76 -33.35 10.80
N VAL A 336 3.72 -32.29 9.95
CA VAL A 336 4.75 -32.01 8.97
C VAL A 336 5.79 -31.06 9.59
N LYS A 337 7.06 -31.36 9.40
CA LYS A 337 8.17 -30.57 9.94
C LYS A 337 9.11 -30.16 8.80
N PRO A 338 9.60 -28.90 8.78
CA PRO A 338 9.25 -27.82 9.69
C PRO A 338 7.81 -27.35 9.50
N ALA A 339 7.17 -26.86 10.58
CA ALA A 339 5.90 -26.18 10.50
C ALA A 339 6.07 -24.78 9.86
N ARG A 340 5.06 -24.31 9.14
CA ARG A 340 5.03 -22.96 8.58
C ARG A 340 4.30 -22.02 9.55
N GLU A 341 5.08 -21.42 10.47
CA GLU A 341 4.55 -20.58 11.54
C GLU A 341 4.12 -19.19 11.03
N ASN A 342 4.72 -18.75 9.92
CA ASN A 342 4.49 -17.46 9.29
C ASN A 342 4.83 -17.52 7.80
N MET A 343 4.81 -16.37 7.13
CA MET A 343 5.03 -16.28 5.68
C MET A 343 6.51 -16.18 5.27
N LEU A 344 7.45 -16.55 6.14
CA LEU A 344 8.84 -16.73 5.70
C LEU A 344 9.02 -18.05 4.94
N PRO A 345 9.96 -18.13 3.99
CA PRO A 345 10.34 -19.38 3.36
C PRO A 345 10.86 -20.39 4.37
N LEU A 346 10.50 -21.68 4.18
CA LEU A 346 11.03 -22.74 5.00
C LEU A 346 12.53 -22.96 4.72
N PRO A 347 13.31 -23.47 5.70
CA PRO A 347 14.72 -23.78 5.51
C PRO A 347 14.94 -24.70 4.31
N GLY A 348 15.68 -24.23 3.29
CA GLY A 348 15.99 -24.98 2.08
C GLY A 348 14.86 -25.02 1.02
N GLU A 349 13.79 -24.30 1.23
CA GLU A 349 12.72 -24.13 0.23
C GLU A 349 13.22 -23.37 -0.99
N SER A 350 12.90 -23.84 -2.18
CA SER A 350 13.23 -23.09 -3.39
C SER A 350 12.27 -21.93 -3.60
N GLU A 351 12.70 -20.89 -4.33
CA GLU A 351 11.84 -19.75 -4.67
C GLU A 351 10.55 -20.20 -5.38
N THR A 352 10.65 -21.15 -6.30
CA THR A 352 9.49 -21.69 -7.03
C THR A 352 8.51 -22.41 -6.09
N ASP A 353 9.02 -23.23 -5.16
CA ASP A 353 8.17 -23.94 -4.19
C ASP A 353 7.51 -22.95 -3.23
N TYR A 354 8.25 -21.93 -2.79
CA TYR A 354 7.71 -20.87 -1.96
C TYR A 354 6.59 -20.08 -2.63
N ILE A 355 6.80 -19.61 -3.87
CA ILE A 355 5.77 -18.92 -4.68
C ILE A 355 4.52 -19.79 -4.76
N HIS A 356 4.69 -21.07 -5.10
CA HIS A 356 3.57 -22.02 -5.21
C HIS A 356 2.84 -22.22 -3.87
N ALA A 357 3.58 -22.26 -2.76
CA ALA A 357 3.00 -22.38 -1.43
C ALA A 357 2.12 -21.16 -1.08
N VAL A 358 2.62 -19.94 -1.29
CA VAL A 358 1.86 -18.69 -1.04
C VAL A 358 0.62 -18.61 -1.95
N GLN A 359 0.77 -18.90 -3.25
CA GLN A 359 -0.36 -18.91 -4.20
C GLN A 359 -1.43 -19.94 -3.81
N THR A 360 -1.01 -21.11 -3.37
CA THR A 360 -1.92 -22.19 -2.96
C THR A 360 -2.68 -21.81 -1.69
N ASP A 361 -2.00 -21.20 -0.73
CA ASP A 361 -2.59 -20.72 0.52
C ASP A 361 -3.63 -19.64 0.25
N ALA A 362 -3.27 -18.61 -0.53
CA ALA A 362 -4.18 -17.53 -0.92
C ALA A 362 -5.41 -18.03 -1.68
N ALA A 363 -5.26 -19.01 -2.57
CA ALA A 363 -6.37 -19.60 -3.29
C ALA A 363 -7.33 -20.36 -2.35
N ARG A 364 -6.80 -21.13 -1.39
CA ARG A 364 -7.60 -21.83 -0.37
C ARG A 364 -8.33 -20.88 0.55
N GLU A 365 -7.66 -19.78 0.94
CA GLU A 365 -8.29 -18.70 1.71
C GLU A 365 -9.51 -18.15 0.98
N ALA A 366 -9.35 -17.76 -0.28
CA ALA A 366 -10.44 -17.23 -1.10
C ALA A 366 -11.59 -18.22 -1.27
N GLU A 367 -11.30 -19.52 -1.48
CA GLU A 367 -12.31 -20.58 -1.55
C GLU A 367 -13.08 -20.73 -0.22
N THR A 368 -12.36 -20.70 0.90
CA THR A 368 -12.94 -20.78 2.24
C THR A 368 -13.80 -19.57 2.54
N PHE A 369 -13.31 -18.36 2.27
CA PHE A 369 -14.08 -17.12 2.46
C PHE A 369 -15.36 -17.15 1.64
N ALA A 370 -15.29 -17.55 0.37
CA ALA A 370 -16.49 -17.68 -0.48
C ALA A 370 -17.50 -18.67 0.09
N ALA A 371 -17.06 -19.79 0.70
CA ALA A 371 -17.94 -20.79 1.32
C ALA A 371 -18.69 -20.24 2.54
N PHE A 372 -18.09 -19.27 3.26
CA PHE A 372 -18.71 -18.59 4.40
C PHE A 372 -19.41 -17.27 4.02
N GLY A 373 -19.42 -16.87 2.74
CA GLY A 373 -20.03 -15.62 2.29
C GLY A 373 -19.17 -14.38 2.58
N ILE A 374 -17.88 -14.58 2.90
CA ILE A 374 -16.91 -13.50 3.06
C ILE A 374 -16.42 -13.09 1.65
N PRO A 375 -16.26 -11.80 1.35
CA PRO A 375 -15.63 -11.35 0.10
C PRO A 375 -14.23 -11.91 -0.09
N ALA A 376 -13.78 -12.02 -1.35
CA ALA A 376 -12.39 -12.39 -1.62
C ALA A 376 -11.44 -11.39 -0.94
N PRO A 377 -10.42 -11.86 -0.21
CA PRO A 377 -9.57 -10.97 0.55
C PRO A 377 -8.66 -10.15 -0.36
N ASP A 378 -8.60 -8.85 -0.13
CA ASP A 378 -7.65 -7.92 -0.75
C ASP A 378 -6.73 -7.25 0.29
N VAL A 379 -6.91 -7.61 1.57
CA VAL A 379 -6.10 -7.18 2.71
C VAL A 379 -5.62 -8.41 3.49
N ILE A 380 -4.33 -8.42 3.84
CA ILE A 380 -3.73 -9.48 4.65
C ILE A 380 -2.90 -8.90 5.80
N ALA A 381 -3.07 -9.49 6.98
CA ALA A 381 -2.14 -9.31 8.09
C ALA A 381 -1.18 -10.49 8.14
N PHE A 382 0.12 -10.22 8.12
CA PHE A 382 1.12 -11.28 8.19
C PHE A 382 1.18 -11.90 9.58
N PRO A 383 1.09 -13.25 9.72
CA PRO A 383 1.34 -13.91 10.98
C PRO A 383 2.69 -13.50 11.59
N GLU A 384 2.69 -13.06 12.84
CA GLU A 384 3.86 -12.50 13.54
C GLU A 384 4.49 -11.28 12.84
N GLY A 385 3.83 -10.71 11.83
CA GLY A 385 4.39 -9.66 10.97
C GLY A 385 5.52 -10.14 10.04
N ALA A 386 5.76 -11.46 9.95
CA ALA A 386 6.93 -12.05 9.32
C ALA A 386 6.65 -12.52 7.89
N HIS A 387 7.39 -11.95 6.93
CA HIS A 387 7.27 -12.27 5.51
C HIS A 387 8.59 -12.01 4.76
N ALA A 388 8.68 -12.41 3.51
CA ALA A 388 9.80 -12.09 2.62
C ALA A 388 9.37 -11.07 1.57
N ASP A 389 10.31 -10.31 0.99
CA ASP A 389 10.01 -9.32 -0.08
C ASP A 389 9.23 -9.94 -1.26
N LEU A 390 9.52 -11.21 -1.58
CA LEU A 390 8.82 -11.94 -2.62
C LEU A 390 7.36 -12.25 -2.27
N THR A 391 6.99 -12.26 -0.99
CA THR A 391 5.62 -12.48 -0.53
C THR A 391 4.68 -11.42 -1.08
N ASP A 392 5.07 -10.14 -0.98
CA ASP A 392 4.26 -9.02 -1.48
C ASP A 392 4.07 -9.08 -3.00
N VAL A 393 5.09 -9.51 -3.75
CA VAL A 393 4.97 -9.74 -5.20
C VAL A 393 3.89 -10.76 -5.50
N VAL A 394 3.96 -11.92 -4.83
CA VAL A 394 3.01 -13.02 -5.06
C VAL A 394 1.61 -12.64 -4.63
N LEU A 395 1.46 -11.98 -3.49
CA LEU A 395 0.16 -11.55 -2.99
C LEU A 395 -0.50 -10.50 -3.90
N ARG A 396 0.28 -9.55 -4.43
CA ARG A 396 -0.22 -8.61 -5.45
C ARG A 396 -0.74 -9.33 -6.69
N GLU A 397 -0.04 -10.36 -7.16
CA GLU A 397 -0.48 -11.21 -8.28
C GLU A 397 -1.76 -12.00 -7.93
N CYS A 398 -1.99 -12.30 -6.65
CA CYS A 398 -3.21 -12.94 -6.13
C CYS A 398 -4.36 -11.94 -5.87
N GLY A 399 -4.15 -10.63 -6.04
CA GLY A 399 -5.17 -9.60 -5.89
C GLY A 399 -5.17 -8.84 -4.56
N TYR A 400 -4.23 -9.10 -3.67
CA TYR A 400 -4.10 -8.33 -2.43
C TYR A 400 -3.59 -6.92 -2.71
N LYS A 401 -4.18 -5.94 -2.06
CA LYS A 401 -3.87 -4.51 -2.18
C LYS A 401 -3.12 -3.96 -0.99
N VAL A 402 -3.42 -4.48 0.20
CA VAL A 402 -2.90 -3.99 1.48
C VAL A 402 -2.25 -5.14 2.23
N THR A 403 -1.05 -4.91 2.76
CA THR A 403 -0.37 -5.83 3.66
C THR A 403 0.00 -5.15 4.96
N LEU A 404 -0.11 -5.89 6.08
CA LEU A 404 0.10 -5.38 7.43
C LEU A 404 1.13 -6.22 8.18
N THR A 405 1.99 -5.50 8.92
CA THR A 405 2.97 -6.09 9.83
C THR A 405 2.63 -5.78 11.29
N THR A 406 3.49 -6.19 12.20
CA THR A 406 3.46 -5.85 13.63
C THR A 406 4.53 -4.82 14.01
N ASP A 407 5.10 -4.12 13.02
CA ASP A 407 6.09 -3.07 13.26
C ASP A 407 5.40 -1.79 13.78
N GLU A 408 5.34 -1.65 15.09
CA GLU A 408 4.76 -0.48 15.77
C GLU A 408 5.57 0.81 15.61
N SER A 409 6.84 0.71 15.17
CA SER A 409 7.68 1.90 14.95
C SER A 409 7.30 2.64 13.67
N ARG A 410 6.62 1.97 12.76
CA ARG A 410 6.27 2.51 11.45
C ARG A 410 5.16 3.57 11.54
N VAL A 411 5.38 4.69 10.88
CA VAL A 411 4.35 5.71 10.65
C VAL A 411 3.69 5.46 9.30
N ASN A 412 2.42 5.07 9.32
CA ASN A 412 1.67 4.72 8.11
C ASN A 412 1.23 5.99 7.37
N THR A 413 2.07 6.50 6.49
CA THR A 413 1.70 7.61 5.61
C THR A 413 1.23 7.05 4.27
N VAL A 414 -0.05 7.24 3.93
CA VAL A 414 -0.64 6.83 2.67
C VAL A 414 -0.77 8.01 1.72
N VAL A 415 -0.65 7.76 0.40
CA VAL A 415 -0.54 8.81 -0.62
C VAL A 415 -1.45 8.51 -1.80
N VAL A 416 -2.25 9.49 -2.19
CA VAL A 416 -3.11 9.40 -3.38
C VAL A 416 -2.27 9.11 -4.63
N GLY A 417 -2.63 8.06 -5.35
CA GLY A 417 -1.94 7.62 -6.57
C GLY A 417 -0.66 6.81 -6.33
N LEU A 418 -0.31 6.49 -5.07
CA LEU A 418 0.89 5.73 -4.73
C LEU A 418 0.54 4.46 -3.94
N PRO A 419 0.08 3.38 -4.61
CA PRO A 419 -0.35 2.14 -3.93
C PRO A 419 0.75 1.44 -3.12
N GLN A 420 2.02 1.74 -3.34
CA GLN A 420 3.14 1.25 -2.53
C GLN A 420 3.05 1.69 -1.07
N THR A 421 2.29 2.74 -0.78
CA THR A 421 2.05 3.20 0.60
C THR A 421 1.05 2.33 1.37
N LEU A 422 0.42 1.35 0.71
CA LEU A 422 -0.46 0.34 1.33
C LEU A 422 0.28 -0.96 1.68
N ILE A 423 1.59 -1.03 1.46
CA ILE A 423 2.40 -2.22 1.68
C ILE A 423 3.10 -2.12 3.04
N ASP A 424 3.07 -3.21 3.81
CA ASP A 424 3.70 -3.32 5.14
C ASP A 424 3.21 -2.27 6.14
N LEU A 425 1.95 -1.97 6.18
CA LEU A 425 1.43 -1.05 7.18
C LEU A 425 1.71 -1.58 8.59
N GLY A 426 2.33 -0.75 9.41
CA GLY A 426 2.69 -1.09 10.79
C GLY A 426 1.49 -1.00 11.72
N ARG A 427 1.44 -1.87 12.73
CA ARG A 427 0.36 -1.91 13.72
C ARG A 427 0.92 -1.88 15.14
N MET A 428 0.25 -1.17 16.03
CA MET A 428 0.55 -1.21 17.45
C MET A 428 -0.27 -2.30 18.13
N THR A 429 0.41 -3.28 18.71
CA THR A 429 -0.24 -4.26 19.59
C THR A 429 -0.64 -3.59 20.89
N VAL A 430 -1.94 -3.60 21.18
CA VAL A 430 -2.47 -3.07 22.43
C VAL A 430 -2.22 -4.09 23.55
N LEU A 431 -1.26 -3.76 24.41
CA LEU A 431 -0.81 -4.65 25.48
C LEU A 431 -1.61 -4.46 26.79
N PRO A 432 -1.68 -5.48 27.64
CA PRO A 432 -2.21 -5.35 28.99
C PRO A 432 -1.52 -4.26 29.79
N GLY A 433 -2.31 -3.51 30.54
CA GLY A 433 -1.78 -2.42 31.39
C GLY A 433 -1.44 -1.15 30.64
N MET A 434 -1.66 -1.08 29.32
CA MET A 434 -1.55 0.17 28.57
C MET A 434 -2.52 1.22 29.12
N THR A 435 -1.98 2.38 29.53
CA THR A 435 -2.81 3.48 30.03
C THR A 435 -3.45 4.27 28.90
N ASP A 436 -4.49 5.04 29.20
CA ASP A 436 -5.15 5.93 28.24
C ASP A 436 -4.16 6.95 27.68
N GLU A 437 -3.25 7.47 28.52
CA GLU A 437 -2.23 8.43 28.11
C GLU A 437 -1.25 7.81 27.11
N GLN A 438 -0.86 6.55 27.31
CA GLN A 438 0.05 5.85 26.39
C GLN A 438 -0.64 5.59 25.03
N LEU A 439 -1.91 5.17 25.05
CA LEU A 439 -2.68 4.99 23.83
C LEU A 439 -2.84 6.31 23.07
N LEU A 440 -3.21 7.39 23.76
CA LEU A 440 -3.34 8.71 23.13
C LEU A 440 -2.00 9.28 22.65
N GLN A 441 -0.92 9.02 23.36
CA GLN A 441 0.41 9.40 22.92
C GLN A 441 0.76 8.74 21.59
N TYR A 442 0.58 7.41 21.48
CA TYR A 442 0.81 6.67 20.24
C TYR A 442 -0.01 7.24 19.08
N LEU A 443 -1.31 7.47 19.32
CA LEU A 443 -2.22 7.97 18.29
C LEU A 443 -1.83 9.40 17.85
N ASN A 444 -1.52 10.28 18.78
CA ASN A 444 -1.15 11.67 18.49
C ASN A 444 0.20 11.79 17.77
N GLU A 445 1.16 10.92 18.07
CA GLU A 445 2.45 10.88 17.37
C GLU A 445 2.32 10.40 15.92
N ARG A 446 1.20 9.75 15.57
CA ARG A 446 0.90 9.15 14.25
C ARG A 446 -0.37 9.69 13.60
N ALA A 447 -1.00 10.70 14.19
CA ALA A 447 -2.04 11.50 13.57
C ALA A 447 -1.41 12.80 13.06
N ASN A 448 -1.80 13.26 11.88
CA ASN A 448 -1.36 14.56 11.34
C ASN A 448 -1.79 15.73 12.21
#